data_63c4f394c8ecafb266a69676a6865975
#
_entry.id   63c4f394c8ecafb266a69676a6865975
#
_cell.length_a   1.000
_cell.length_b   1.000
_cell.length_c   1.000
_cell.angle_alpha   90.00
_cell.angle_beta   90.00
_cell.angle_gamma   90.00
#
_symmetry.space_group_name_H-M   'P 1'
#
loop_
_entity.id
_entity.type
_entity.pdbx_description
1 polymer ?
#
loop_
_entity_poly.entity_id
_entity_poly.type
_entity_poly.pdbx_seq_one_letter_code
_entity_poly.pdbx_strand_id
1 'polypeptide(L)'
;MAVSGENELMRLTSTVTVFTILIAAVLIPIQPAIAAEPYCPNPAHAKPGKVPADLIGAVARKFRIDNDLARDVAFVRCVGPKLMGCYIGANLNCDKAEKSRTLPGATEWCRKNPGSKIIPMSATGHDTIYEWSCNGRRAVAGPAMMTVDSQGYIADNWKEIR
;
A
#
# COMPACT_ATOMS: atom_id res chain seq x y z
N MET A 1 -54.45 59.63 -58.23
CA MET A 1 -53.19 59.92 -58.89
C MET A 1 -52.30 58.69 -58.84
N ALA A 2 -52.01 58.27 -60.01
CA ALA A 2 -51.17 57.05 -60.26
C ALA A 2 -49.70 57.34 -59.90
N VAL A 3 -48.94 56.34 -59.56
CA VAL A 3 -47.63 56.05 -60.15
C VAL A 3 -47.25 54.62 -59.82
N SER A 4 -47.15 53.93 -60.86
CA SER A 4 -46.42 52.71 -61.20
C SER A 4 -44.98 52.71 -60.70
N GLY A 5 -44.49 51.57 -60.34
CA GLY A 5 -43.10 51.33 -60.05
C GLY A 5 -42.72 49.86 -60.12
N GLU A 6 -41.98 49.57 -61.08
CA GLU A 6 -41.63 48.28 -61.70
C GLU A 6 -40.93 47.23 -60.80
N ASN A 7 -41.25 46.01 -61.06
CA ASN A 7 -40.53 44.79 -60.57
C ASN A 7 -39.13 44.72 -61.16
N GLU A 8 -38.10 44.70 -60.32
CA GLU A 8 -36.80 44.21 -60.73
C GLU A 8 -36.46 42.92 -60.01
N LEU A 9 -36.51 41.90 -60.79
CA LEU A 9 -36.24 40.53 -60.39
C LEU A 9 -34.73 40.28 -60.35
N MET A 10 -34.16 40.49 -59.16
CA MET A 10 -32.74 40.29 -58.96
C MET A 10 -32.48 38.77 -58.75
N ARG A 11 -31.94 38.15 -59.79
CA ARG A 11 -31.49 36.74 -59.77
C ARG A 11 -30.20 36.67 -58.91
N LEU A 12 -30.32 36.18 -57.69
CA LEU A 12 -29.19 35.74 -56.90
C LEU A 12 -28.78 34.32 -57.37
N THR A 13 -27.70 34.30 -58.11
CA THR A 13 -27.00 33.02 -58.41
C THR A 13 -26.18 32.64 -57.14
N SER A 14 -26.73 31.73 -56.36
CA SER A 14 -26.02 31.12 -55.20
C SER A 14 -24.97 30.14 -55.68
N THR A 15 -23.73 30.56 -55.69
CA THR A 15 -22.58 29.64 -55.88
C THR A 15 -22.33 28.88 -54.61
N VAL A 16 -22.80 27.62 -54.55
CA VAL A 16 -22.51 26.68 -53.49
C VAL A 16 -21.07 26.22 -53.64
N THR A 17 -20.16 26.79 -52.86
CA THR A 17 -18.78 26.33 -52.74
C THR A 17 -18.77 25.12 -51.82
N VAL A 18 -18.64 23.95 -52.39
CA VAL A 18 -18.47 22.68 -51.63
C VAL A 18 -17.06 22.66 -51.07
N PHE A 19 -16.92 23.01 -49.80
CA PHE A 19 -15.67 22.78 -49.04
C PHE A 19 -15.55 21.30 -48.69
N THR A 20 -14.75 20.57 -49.47
CA THR A 20 -14.37 19.20 -49.15
C THR A 20 -13.37 19.21 -48.03
N ILE A 21 -13.84 19.00 -46.78
CA ILE A 21 -12.97 18.83 -45.62
C ILE A 21 -12.35 17.44 -45.69
N LEU A 22 -11.09 17.36 -46.11
CA LEU A 22 -10.27 16.15 -45.97
C LEU A 22 -9.96 15.92 -44.48
N ILE A 23 -10.75 15.06 -43.84
CA ILE A 23 -10.42 14.58 -42.50
C ILE A 23 -9.28 13.56 -42.66
N ALA A 24 -8.05 14.01 -42.47
CA ALA A 24 -6.90 13.12 -42.31
C ALA A 24 -7.07 12.35 -40.99
N ALA A 25 -7.49 11.09 -41.08
CA ALA A 25 -7.52 10.20 -39.92
C ALA A 25 -6.08 9.95 -39.46
N VAL A 26 -5.67 10.63 -38.40
CA VAL A 26 -4.41 10.35 -37.72
C VAL A 26 -4.58 9.03 -37.00
N LEU A 27 -4.08 7.95 -37.61
CA LEU A 27 -3.95 6.64 -36.97
C LEU A 27 -2.87 6.78 -35.86
N ILE A 28 -3.30 7.12 -34.65
CA ILE A 28 -2.44 7.05 -33.46
C ILE A 28 -2.22 5.58 -33.19
N PRO A 29 -0.97 5.07 -33.25
CA PRO A 29 -0.70 3.68 -32.87
C PRO A 29 -1.08 3.51 -31.39
N ILE A 30 -2.10 2.70 -31.11
CA ILE A 30 -2.42 2.25 -29.76
C ILE A 30 -1.28 1.31 -29.36
N GLN A 31 -0.28 1.85 -28.67
CA GLN A 31 0.76 1.03 -28.04
C GLN A 31 0.06 0.20 -26.96
N PRO A 32 0.17 -1.14 -26.99
CA PRO A 32 -0.29 -1.95 -25.88
C PRO A 32 0.48 -1.49 -24.64
N ALA A 33 -0.24 -1.01 -23.62
CA ALA A 33 0.36 -0.79 -22.31
C ALA A 33 0.95 -2.13 -21.88
N ILE A 34 2.28 -2.22 -21.81
CA ILE A 34 2.96 -3.37 -21.26
C ILE A 34 2.48 -3.42 -19.81
N ALA A 35 1.52 -4.32 -19.52
CA ALA A 35 1.10 -4.57 -18.18
C ALA A 35 2.35 -5.01 -17.40
N ALA A 36 2.77 -4.21 -16.43
CA ALA A 36 3.88 -4.60 -15.56
C ALA A 36 3.54 -5.98 -14.99
N GLU A 37 4.44 -6.95 -15.20
CA GLU A 37 4.32 -8.28 -14.64
C GLU A 37 3.94 -8.16 -13.16
N PRO A 38 2.92 -8.90 -12.71
CA PRO A 38 2.50 -8.80 -11.32
C PRO A 38 3.67 -9.22 -10.42
N TYR A 39 4.01 -8.38 -9.45
CA TYR A 39 5.09 -8.63 -8.48
C TYR A 39 4.92 -9.99 -7.77
N CYS A 40 3.67 -10.34 -7.46
CA CYS A 40 3.26 -11.67 -7.05
C CYS A 40 2.66 -12.39 -8.29
N PRO A 41 2.96 -13.68 -8.58
CA PRO A 41 3.20 -14.75 -7.61
C PRO A 41 4.65 -15.28 -7.50
N ASN A 42 5.68 -14.50 -7.72
CA ASN A 42 7.04 -15.00 -7.58
C ASN A 42 7.28 -15.52 -6.14
N PRO A 43 7.56 -16.83 -5.95
CA PRO A 43 7.72 -17.43 -4.62
C PRO A 43 8.89 -16.83 -3.81
N ALA A 44 9.89 -16.25 -4.47
CA ALA A 44 10.97 -15.54 -3.80
C ALA A 44 10.46 -14.32 -2.99
N HIS A 45 9.33 -13.75 -3.40
CA HIS A 45 8.72 -12.60 -2.74
C HIS A 45 7.80 -12.96 -1.56
N ALA A 46 7.73 -14.22 -1.16
CA ALA A 46 6.99 -14.62 0.05
C ALA A 46 7.67 -14.12 1.34
N LYS A 47 8.97 -13.86 1.30
CA LYS A 47 9.71 -13.24 2.40
C LYS A 47 9.73 -11.71 2.25
N PRO A 48 9.79 -10.95 3.37
CA PRO A 48 9.98 -9.51 3.29
C PRO A 48 11.24 -9.14 2.51
N GLY A 49 11.08 -8.23 1.56
CA GLY A 49 12.17 -7.62 0.81
C GLY A 49 12.03 -6.10 0.80
N LYS A 50 13.09 -5.40 0.46
CA LYS A 50 13.04 -3.94 0.25
C LYS A 50 12.02 -3.59 -0.84
N VAL A 51 11.43 -2.42 -0.71
CA VAL A 51 10.43 -1.92 -1.67
C VAL A 51 11.12 -1.66 -3.01
N PRO A 52 10.68 -2.30 -4.12
CA PRO A 52 11.16 -1.96 -5.46
C PRO A 52 10.88 -0.50 -5.83
N ALA A 53 11.73 0.09 -6.66
CA ALA A 53 11.66 1.51 -6.99
C ALA A 53 10.29 1.94 -7.57
N ASP A 54 9.69 1.10 -8.40
CA ASP A 54 8.37 1.30 -9.01
C ASP A 54 7.19 1.19 -8.02
N LEU A 55 7.41 0.59 -6.86
CA LEU A 55 6.39 0.41 -5.81
C LEU A 55 6.50 1.46 -4.68
N ILE A 56 7.61 2.22 -4.59
CA ILE A 56 7.83 3.19 -3.51
C ILE A 56 6.65 4.15 -3.36
N GLY A 57 6.19 4.76 -4.47
CA GLY A 57 5.08 5.70 -4.41
C GLY A 57 3.76 5.07 -3.96
N ALA A 58 3.50 3.81 -4.28
CA ALA A 58 2.31 3.11 -3.82
C ALA A 58 2.38 2.81 -2.30
N VAL A 59 3.53 2.36 -1.82
CA VAL A 59 3.80 2.11 -0.40
C VAL A 59 3.71 3.40 0.41
N ALA A 60 4.37 4.48 -0.05
CA ALA A 60 4.35 5.79 0.60
C ALA A 60 2.92 6.30 0.79
N ARG A 61 2.09 6.25 -0.27
CA ARG A 61 0.67 6.63 -0.18
C ARG A 61 -0.11 5.76 0.80
N LYS A 62 0.11 4.44 0.77
CA LYS A 62 -0.61 3.51 1.66
C LYS A 62 -0.37 3.80 3.13
N PHE A 63 0.87 4.10 3.49
CA PHE A 63 1.26 4.35 4.88
C PHE A 63 1.27 5.84 5.26
N ARG A 64 1.02 6.75 4.30
CA ARG A 64 1.06 8.21 4.49
C ARG A 64 2.41 8.70 5.00
N ILE A 65 3.47 8.18 4.40
CA ILE A 65 4.86 8.56 4.63
C ILE A 65 5.46 9.10 3.33
N ASP A 66 6.60 9.79 3.41
CA ASP A 66 7.29 10.23 2.20
C ASP A 66 8.01 9.08 1.48
N ASN A 67 8.42 9.32 0.23
CA ASN A 67 9.06 8.31 -0.60
C ASN A 67 10.44 7.88 -0.08
N ASP A 68 11.17 8.77 0.55
CA ASP A 68 12.50 8.47 1.07
C ASP A 68 12.37 7.57 2.29
N LEU A 69 11.46 7.91 3.20
CA LEU A 69 11.15 7.05 4.33
C LEU A 69 10.62 5.67 3.88
N ALA A 70 9.74 5.63 2.87
CA ALA A 70 9.26 4.36 2.32
C ALA A 70 10.40 3.49 1.77
N ARG A 71 11.41 4.11 1.13
CA ARG A 71 12.59 3.41 0.62
C ARG A 71 13.45 2.83 1.73
N ASP A 72 13.60 3.57 2.83
CA ASP A 72 14.54 3.23 3.90
C ASP A 72 13.98 2.19 4.87
N VAL A 73 12.72 2.35 5.30
CA VAL A 73 12.15 1.58 6.41
C VAL A 73 10.97 0.69 6.04
N ALA A 74 10.53 0.70 4.77
CA ALA A 74 9.43 -0.16 4.36
C ALA A 74 9.92 -1.45 3.67
N PHE A 75 9.04 -2.45 3.75
CA PHE A 75 9.23 -3.78 3.18
C PHE A 75 7.97 -4.23 2.46
N VAL A 76 8.13 -5.08 1.47
CA VAL A 76 7.02 -5.74 0.78
C VAL A 76 7.22 -7.25 0.75
N ARG A 77 6.12 -7.99 0.73
CA ARG A 77 6.10 -9.44 0.52
C ARG A 77 4.79 -9.86 -0.13
N CYS A 78 4.74 -11.08 -0.65
CA CYS A 78 3.54 -11.65 -1.22
C CYS A 78 2.86 -12.62 -0.24
N VAL A 79 1.54 -12.50 -0.13
CA VAL A 79 0.68 -13.47 0.54
C VAL A 79 -0.31 -13.98 -0.49
N GLY A 80 0.00 -15.13 -1.12
CA GLY A 80 -0.68 -15.53 -2.35
C GLY A 80 -0.53 -14.47 -3.44
N PRO A 81 -1.60 -14.06 -4.11
CA PRO A 81 -1.54 -13.04 -5.16
C PRO A 81 -1.45 -11.60 -4.62
N LYS A 82 -1.55 -11.39 -3.31
CA LYS A 82 -1.63 -10.08 -2.69
C LYS A 82 -0.24 -9.54 -2.37
N LEU A 83 0.02 -8.31 -2.82
CA LEU A 83 1.21 -7.56 -2.43
C LEU A 83 0.92 -6.86 -1.09
N MET A 84 1.65 -7.24 -0.07
CA MET A 84 1.55 -6.69 1.28
C MET A 84 2.76 -5.81 1.55
N GLY A 85 2.51 -4.66 2.18
CA GLY A 85 3.55 -3.75 2.64
C GLY A 85 3.52 -3.62 4.17
N CYS A 86 4.68 -3.36 4.74
CA CYS A 86 4.90 -3.03 6.14
C CYS A 86 5.99 -1.98 6.23
N TYR A 87 5.99 -1.12 7.25
CA TYR A 87 7.12 -0.23 7.53
C TYR A 87 7.52 -0.32 8.99
N ILE A 88 8.82 -0.22 9.26
CA ILE A 88 9.36 -0.19 10.61
C ILE A 88 9.12 1.20 11.20
N GLY A 89 8.39 1.25 12.30
CA GLY A 89 8.11 2.47 13.06
C GLY A 89 8.39 2.27 14.55
N ALA A 90 8.07 3.27 15.38
CA ALA A 90 8.37 3.23 16.80
C ALA A 90 7.80 2.00 17.53
N ASN A 91 6.62 1.51 17.12
CA ASN A 91 5.93 0.38 17.74
C ASN A 91 5.54 -0.69 16.71
N LEU A 92 6.11 -0.66 15.51
CA LEU A 92 5.83 -1.58 14.43
C LEU A 92 7.12 -2.24 13.97
N ASN A 93 7.11 -3.56 13.84
CA ASN A 93 8.15 -4.27 13.14
C ASN A 93 7.56 -5.08 11.97
N CYS A 94 8.40 -5.45 11.03
CA CYS A 94 8.04 -6.22 9.86
C CYS A 94 8.58 -7.66 9.91
N ASP A 95 9.12 -8.05 11.04
CA ASP A 95 9.68 -9.37 11.26
C ASP A 95 8.60 -10.40 11.63
N LYS A 96 9.02 -11.64 11.79
CA LYS A 96 8.13 -12.72 12.25
C LYS A 96 7.68 -12.47 13.67
N ALA A 97 6.45 -12.89 13.94
CA ALA A 97 5.88 -12.87 15.27
C ALA A 97 6.66 -13.74 16.24
N GLU A 98 6.99 -13.19 17.41
CA GLU A 98 7.51 -13.97 18.54
C GLU A 98 6.32 -14.63 19.28
N LYS A 99 6.29 -15.96 19.21
CA LYS A 99 5.22 -16.80 19.79
C LYS A 99 5.64 -17.53 21.05
N SER A 100 6.87 -17.31 21.50
CA SER A 100 7.33 -17.91 22.76
C SER A 100 6.53 -17.36 23.94
N ARG A 101 6.16 -18.22 24.83
CA ARG A 101 5.54 -17.85 26.11
C ARG A 101 6.55 -17.68 27.23
N THR A 102 7.84 -17.67 26.87
CA THR A 102 8.96 -17.40 27.79
C THR A 102 9.94 -16.47 27.10
N LEU A 103 10.15 -15.30 27.68
CA LEU A 103 11.09 -14.30 27.19
C LEU A 103 12.09 -13.93 28.28
N PRO A 104 13.41 -14.00 28.01
CA PRO A 104 14.44 -13.61 28.98
C PRO A 104 14.28 -12.18 29.50
N GLY A 105 13.98 -11.22 28.59
CA GLY A 105 13.78 -9.81 28.97
C GLY A 105 12.56 -9.60 29.86
N ALA A 106 11.45 -10.30 29.61
CA ALA A 106 10.27 -10.27 30.45
C ALA A 106 10.58 -10.84 31.85
N THR A 107 11.35 -11.95 31.91
CA THR A 107 11.77 -12.56 33.19
C THR A 107 12.65 -11.61 33.99
N GLU A 108 13.61 -10.96 33.33
CA GLU A 108 14.50 -9.99 33.99
C GLU A 108 13.73 -8.75 34.48
N TRP A 109 12.74 -8.28 33.71
CA TRP A 109 11.85 -7.21 34.13
C TRP A 109 11.12 -7.56 35.42
N CYS A 110 10.51 -8.77 35.50
CA CYS A 110 9.76 -9.19 36.69
C CYS A 110 10.63 -9.39 37.92
N ARG A 111 11.90 -9.72 37.77
CA ARG A 111 12.84 -9.79 38.90
C ARG A 111 13.02 -8.41 39.54
N LYS A 112 13.06 -7.36 38.72
CA LYS A 112 13.26 -5.97 39.15
C LYS A 112 11.95 -5.29 39.56
N ASN A 113 10.81 -5.72 38.96
CA ASN A 113 9.50 -5.12 39.14
C ASN A 113 8.47 -6.21 39.51
N PRO A 114 8.56 -6.83 40.70
CA PRO A 114 7.67 -7.91 41.08
C PRO A 114 6.20 -7.48 41.10
N GLY A 115 5.32 -8.32 40.54
CA GLY A 115 3.88 -8.06 40.53
C GLY A 115 3.43 -6.97 39.52
N SER A 116 4.32 -6.49 38.65
CA SER A 116 3.96 -5.55 37.58
C SER A 116 2.84 -6.11 36.71
N LYS A 117 1.79 -5.33 36.52
CA LYS A 117 0.61 -5.71 35.72
C LYS A 117 0.89 -5.68 34.23
N ILE A 118 1.87 -4.90 33.78
CA ILE A 118 2.28 -4.74 32.39
C ILE A 118 3.80 -4.79 32.32
N ILE A 119 4.33 -5.57 31.38
CA ILE A 119 5.74 -5.55 31.01
C ILE A 119 5.89 -4.74 29.74
N PRO A 120 6.73 -3.69 29.71
CA PRO A 120 6.85 -2.82 28.55
C PRO A 120 7.53 -3.54 27.35
N MET A 121 7.24 -3.08 26.13
CA MET A 121 7.82 -3.61 24.89
C MET A 121 9.36 -3.49 24.86
N SER A 122 9.95 -2.55 25.57
CA SER A 122 11.41 -2.47 25.74
C SER A 122 12.03 -3.70 26.43
N ALA A 123 11.22 -4.49 27.15
CA ALA A 123 11.65 -5.72 27.80
C ALA A 123 11.14 -7.00 27.08
N THR A 124 10.04 -6.90 26.33
CA THR A 124 9.44 -8.06 25.65
C THR A 124 9.76 -8.12 24.17
N GLY A 125 10.20 -7.03 23.56
CA GLY A 125 10.28 -6.86 22.10
C GLY A 125 8.95 -6.36 21.53
N HIS A 126 9.00 -5.89 20.25
CA HIS A 126 7.83 -5.39 19.50
C HIS A 126 7.18 -6.48 18.64
N ASP A 127 7.68 -7.67 18.66
CA ASP A 127 7.28 -8.81 17.86
C ASP A 127 6.49 -9.87 18.64
N THR A 128 6.44 -9.75 19.98
CA THR A 128 5.59 -10.65 20.80
C THR A 128 4.11 -10.40 20.53
N ILE A 129 3.35 -11.49 20.41
CA ILE A 129 1.91 -11.43 20.21
C ILE A 129 1.10 -11.44 21.51
N TYR A 130 1.75 -11.62 22.65
CA TYR A 130 1.09 -11.76 23.94
C TYR A 130 1.12 -10.48 24.75
N GLU A 131 0.08 -10.28 25.55
CA GLU A 131 0.14 -9.40 26.70
C GLU A 131 1.01 -10.04 27.78
N TRP A 132 1.84 -9.24 28.47
CA TRP A 132 2.78 -9.72 29.47
C TRP A 132 2.59 -9.04 30.82
N SER A 133 2.65 -9.85 31.89
CA SER A 133 2.56 -9.38 33.29
C SER A 133 3.50 -10.18 34.19
N CYS A 134 3.63 -9.74 35.45
CA CYS A 134 4.42 -10.44 36.45
C CYS A 134 3.53 -11.07 37.52
N ASN A 135 3.67 -12.37 37.73
CA ASN A 135 3.17 -13.04 38.91
C ASN A 135 4.35 -13.16 39.92
N GLY A 136 4.39 -12.26 40.88
CA GLY A 136 5.58 -12.08 41.69
C GLY A 136 6.79 -11.73 40.82
N ARG A 137 7.85 -12.50 40.89
CA ARG A 137 9.10 -12.32 40.13
C ARG A 137 9.13 -13.11 38.80
N ARG A 138 8.05 -13.76 38.43
CA ARG A 138 7.95 -14.60 37.23
C ARG A 138 7.11 -13.91 36.16
N ALA A 139 7.64 -13.84 34.93
CA ALA A 139 6.89 -13.36 33.77
C ALA A 139 5.81 -14.36 33.38
N VAL A 140 4.65 -13.85 32.99
CA VAL A 140 3.49 -14.62 32.53
C VAL A 140 2.99 -14.02 31.22
N ALA A 141 2.97 -14.86 30.17
CA ALA A 141 2.31 -14.52 28.91
C ALA A 141 0.80 -14.74 29.05
N GLY A 142 0.06 -13.68 28.88
CA GLY A 142 -1.41 -13.67 28.86
C GLY A 142 -2.00 -14.17 27.54
N PRO A 143 -3.20 -13.69 27.17
CA PRO A 143 -3.81 -14.02 25.89
C PRO A 143 -3.00 -13.43 24.73
N ALA A 144 -3.18 -14.00 23.53
CA ALA A 144 -2.67 -13.41 22.31
C ALA A 144 -3.53 -12.18 21.97
N MET A 145 -2.85 -11.04 21.74
CA MET A 145 -3.48 -9.77 21.39
C MET A 145 -3.40 -9.48 19.89
N MET A 146 -2.56 -10.22 19.16
CA MET A 146 -2.32 -10.03 17.74
C MET A 146 -2.50 -11.34 16.98
N THR A 147 -2.97 -11.24 15.74
CA THR A 147 -3.13 -12.37 14.82
C THR A 147 -1.84 -12.62 14.07
N VAL A 148 -1.50 -13.89 13.88
CA VAL A 148 -0.36 -14.31 13.06
C VAL A 148 -0.88 -14.92 11.78
N ASP A 149 -0.34 -14.49 10.64
CA ASP A 149 -0.71 -15.05 9.35
C ASP A 149 -0.06 -16.42 9.09
N SER A 150 -0.44 -17.05 7.96
CA SER A 150 0.05 -18.38 7.59
C SER A 150 1.56 -18.45 7.36
N GLN A 151 2.22 -17.30 7.16
CA GLN A 151 3.67 -17.20 6.97
C GLN A 151 4.41 -16.86 8.27
N GLY A 152 3.69 -16.64 9.38
CA GLY A 152 4.25 -16.39 10.70
C GLY A 152 4.53 -14.93 11.03
N TYR A 153 3.94 -13.98 10.32
CA TYR A 153 4.06 -12.54 10.60
C TYR A 153 2.83 -12.01 11.33
N ILE A 154 2.98 -10.92 12.08
CA ILE A 154 1.84 -10.23 12.70
C ILE A 154 1.00 -9.62 11.59
N ALA A 155 -0.20 -10.17 11.36
CA ALA A 155 -1.04 -9.82 10.22
C ALA A 155 -1.40 -8.32 10.19
N ASP A 156 -1.63 -7.71 11.35
CA ASP A 156 -2.04 -6.32 11.49
C ASP A 156 -0.97 -5.31 11.04
N ASN A 157 0.31 -5.72 11.06
CA ASN A 157 1.44 -4.88 10.63
C ASN A 157 1.58 -4.81 9.10
N TRP A 158 0.92 -5.72 8.38
CA TRP A 158 1.00 -5.82 6.93
C TRP A 158 -0.30 -5.34 6.28
N LYS A 159 -0.19 -4.39 5.38
CA LYS A 159 -1.34 -3.83 4.65
C LYS A 159 -1.23 -4.15 3.16
N GLU A 160 -2.34 -4.50 2.54
CA GLU A 160 -2.40 -4.71 1.10
C GLU A 160 -2.12 -3.38 0.37
N ILE A 161 -1.17 -3.40 -0.56
CA ILE A 161 -0.71 -2.19 -1.28
C ILE A 161 -1.63 -1.87 -2.46
N ARG A 162 -2.32 -2.86 -2.99
CA ARG A 162 -3.24 -2.70 -4.14
C ARG A 162 -4.62 -3.21 -3.80
#